data_c390583513341abcb30d4352a17eafba
#
_entry.id   c390583513341abcb30d4352a17eafba
#
_cell.length_a   1.000
_cell.length_b   1.000
_cell.length_c   1.000
_cell.angle_alpha   90.00
_cell.angle_beta   90.00
_cell.angle_gamma   90.00
#
_symmetry.space_group_name_H-M   'P 1'
#
loop_
_entity.id
_entity.type
_entity.pdbx_description
1 polymer ?
#
loop_
_entity_poly.entity_id
_entity_poly.type
_entity_poly.pdbx_seq_one_letter_code
_entity_poly.pdbx_strand_id
1 'polypeptide(L)'
;MTGDVIRADTIDDLASAMGAVALAETFASYQAFAEGSAEDEYGKSVEKAVAYGEGPYYLVSYVPSYAATMGGLKTDSDCRVVDDAGNAIEGLWAIGEITHRFMYNRSFVRHCSNSVGLSMGRLTGEAIAKDLA
;
A
#
# COMPACT_ATOMS: atom_id res chain seq x y z
N MET A 1 -10.53 13.44 -12.73
CA MET A 1 -10.91 12.38 -13.67
C MET A 1 -12.05 11.61 -13.04
N THR A 2 -13.25 11.77 -13.54
CA THR A 2 -14.37 10.90 -13.20
C THR A 2 -14.06 9.56 -13.86
N GLY A 3 -13.68 8.57 -13.08
CA GLY A 3 -13.46 7.23 -13.60
C GLY A 3 -14.80 6.67 -14.04
N ASP A 4 -14.94 6.38 -15.31
CA ASP A 4 -16.11 5.70 -15.81
C ASP A 4 -16.16 4.29 -15.22
N VAL A 5 -17.27 3.96 -14.58
CA VAL A 5 -17.56 2.60 -14.12
C VAL A 5 -18.40 1.94 -15.19
N ILE A 6 -17.90 0.85 -15.76
CA ILE A 6 -18.65 0.03 -16.71
C ILE A 6 -19.30 -1.10 -15.92
N ARG A 7 -20.60 -1.26 -16.04
CA ARG A 7 -21.36 -2.39 -15.50
C ARG A 7 -21.80 -3.30 -16.64
N ALA A 8 -21.61 -4.59 -16.44
CA ALA A 8 -22.09 -5.62 -17.38
C ALA A 8 -22.66 -6.82 -16.60
N ASP A 9 -23.63 -7.49 -17.18
CA ASP A 9 -24.25 -8.66 -16.53
C ASP A 9 -23.42 -9.93 -16.75
N THR A 10 -22.59 -9.96 -17.79
CA THR A 10 -21.66 -11.06 -18.08
C THR A 10 -20.23 -10.58 -18.26
N ILE A 11 -19.24 -11.47 -18.11
CA ILE A 11 -17.84 -11.18 -18.40
C ILE A 11 -17.60 -10.90 -19.87
N ASP A 12 -18.31 -11.58 -20.75
CA ASP A 12 -18.20 -11.37 -22.21
C ASP A 12 -18.69 -9.99 -22.62
N ASP A 13 -19.77 -9.51 -22.02
CA ASP A 13 -20.25 -8.14 -22.23
C ASP A 13 -19.24 -7.12 -21.72
N LEU A 14 -18.64 -7.38 -20.56
CA LEU A 14 -17.60 -6.52 -19.98
C LEU A 14 -16.36 -6.49 -20.88
N ALA A 15 -15.91 -7.65 -21.35
CA ALA A 15 -14.78 -7.79 -22.27
C ALA A 15 -15.03 -7.02 -23.57
N SER A 16 -16.25 -7.14 -24.11
CA SER A 16 -16.66 -6.43 -25.32
C SER A 16 -16.68 -4.92 -25.13
N ALA A 17 -17.21 -4.43 -24.00
CA ALA A 17 -17.29 -3.00 -23.69
C ALA A 17 -15.91 -2.34 -23.56
N MET A 18 -14.89 -3.11 -23.16
CA MET A 18 -13.50 -2.65 -22.99
C MET A 18 -12.63 -2.87 -24.22
N GLY A 19 -13.02 -3.73 -25.15
CA GLY A 19 -12.13 -4.28 -26.16
C GLY A 19 -11.03 -5.20 -25.59
N ALA A 20 -11.27 -5.80 -24.42
CA ALA A 20 -10.31 -6.66 -23.72
C ALA A 20 -10.45 -8.12 -24.15
N VAL A 21 -9.82 -8.49 -25.25
CA VAL A 21 -9.98 -9.80 -25.91
C VAL A 21 -9.64 -10.99 -24.98
N ALA A 22 -8.70 -10.82 -24.07
CA ALA A 22 -8.24 -11.88 -23.17
C ALA A 22 -9.01 -11.94 -21.83
N LEU A 23 -9.96 -11.03 -21.57
CA LEU A 23 -10.59 -10.91 -20.25
C LEU A 23 -11.37 -12.18 -19.86
N ALA A 24 -12.15 -12.72 -20.79
CA ALA A 24 -12.96 -13.91 -20.53
C ALA A 24 -12.10 -15.14 -20.18
N GLU A 25 -11.01 -15.36 -20.91
CA GLU A 25 -10.06 -16.44 -20.65
C GLU A 25 -9.33 -16.25 -19.31
N THR A 26 -8.84 -15.03 -19.05
CA THR A 26 -8.18 -14.70 -17.77
C THR A 26 -9.13 -14.88 -16.59
N PHE A 27 -10.38 -14.48 -16.75
CA PHE A 27 -11.40 -14.65 -15.71
C PHE A 27 -11.68 -16.12 -15.45
N ALA A 28 -11.84 -16.95 -16.48
CA ALA A 28 -12.08 -18.39 -16.35
C ALA A 28 -10.88 -19.08 -15.66
N SER A 29 -9.67 -18.75 -16.04
CA SER A 29 -8.45 -19.27 -15.40
C SER A 29 -8.37 -18.89 -13.92
N TYR A 30 -8.65 -17.62 -13.57
CA TYR A 30 -8.66 -17.18 -12.20
C TYR A 30 -9.78 -17.85 -11.38
N GLN A 31 -10.96 -18.01 -11.97
CA GLN A 31 -12.10 -18.68 -11.32
C GLN A 31 -11.76 -20.12 -10.96
N ALA A 32 -11.21 -20.88 -11.92
CA ALA A 32 -10.75 -22.25 -11.70
C ALA A 32 -9.68 -22.35 -10.58
N PHE A 33 -8.73 -21.41 -10.57
CA PHE A 33 -7.76 -21.31 -9.49
C PHE A 33 -8.41 -21.00 -8.13
N ALA A 34 -9.31 -20.01 -8.08
CA ALA A 34 -9.96 -19.60 -6.84
C ALA A 34 -10.88 -20.68 -6.25
N GLU A 35 -11.44 -21.54 -7.09
CA GLU A 35 -12.22 -22.73 -6.72
C GLU A 35 -11.35 -23.94 -6.36
N GLY A 36 -10.04 -23.85 -6.49
CA GLY A 36 -9.08 -24.91 -6.19
C GLY A 36 -9.00 -26.02 -7.24
N SER A 37 -9.56 -25.80 -8.44
CA SER A 37 -9.53 -26.77 -9.54
C SER A 37 -8.34 -26.61 -10.48
N ALA A 38 -7.58 -25.53 -10.36
CA ALA A 38 -6.36 -25.24 -11.12
C ALA A 38 -5.29 -24.60 -10.23
N GLU A 39 -4.02 -24.66 -10.64
CA GLU A 39 -2.92 -23.92 -10.04
C GLU A 39 -2.73 -22.56 -10.70
N ASP A 40 -2.25 -21.57 -9.93
CA ASP A 40 -1.89 -20.27 -10.47
C ASP A 40 -0.49 -20.33 -11.12
N GLU A 41 -0.34 -19.79 -12.31
CA GLU A 41 0.92 -19.84 -13.09
C GLU A 41 2.09 -19.09 -12.42
N TYR A 42 1.80 -18.17 -11.49
CA TYR A 42 2.78 -17.40 -10.72
C TYR A 42 2.96 -17.92 -9.29
N GLY A 43 2.38 -19.07 -8.94
CA GLY A 43 2.51 -19.70 -7.64
C GLY A 43 1.76 -18.98 -6.51
N LYS A 44 0.67 -18.28 -6.81
CA LYS A 44 -0.18 -17.65 -5.81
C LYS A 44 -0.88 -18.71 -4.96
N SER A 45 -0.95 -18.51 -3.65
CA SER A 45 -1.70 -19.41 -2.75
C SER A 45 -3.20 -19.23 -2.92
N VAL A 46 -3.93 -20.35 -3.03
CA VAL A 46 -5.39 -20.38 -3.11
C VAL A 46 -6.08 -19.93 -1.82
N GLU A 47 -5.40 -20.01 -0.68
CA GLU A 47 -5.98 -19.65 0.64
C GLU A 47 -6.53 -18.22 0.74
N LYS A 48 -6.02 -17.32 -0.10
CA LYS A 48 -6.43 -15.92 -0.15
C LYS A 48 -7.18 -15.56 -1.42
N ALA A 49 -7.46 -16.54 -2.27
CA ALA A 49 -8.24 -16.34 -3.46
C ALA A 49 -9.73 -16.33 -3.11
N VAL A 50 -10.49 -15.51 -3.78
CA VAL A 50 -11.94 -15.45 -3.66
C VAL A 50 -12.51 -15.63 -5.05
N ALA A 51 -13.31 -16.67 -5.24
CA ALA A 51 -14.05 -16.89 -6.46
C ALA A 51 -15.10 -15.78 -6.64
N TYR A 52 -15.28 -15.33 -7.86
CA TYR A 52 -16.34 -14.37 -8.16
C TYR A 52 -17.68 -15.11 -8.23
N GLY A 53 -18.73 -14.45 -7.75
CA GLY A 53 -20.11 -14.93 -7.93
C GLY A 53 -20.64 -14.66 -9.32
N GLU A 54 -21.90 -14.98 -9.53
CA GLU A 54 -22.65 -14.57 -10.71
C GLU A 54 -22.79 -13.04 -10.72
N GLY A 55 -22.72 -12.44 -11.90
CA GLY A 55 -22.79 -10.99 -12.09
C GLY A 55 -23.89 -10.27 -11.30
N PRO A 56 -24.05 -8.98 -11.42
CA PRO A 56 -23.36 -8.12 -12.39
C PRO A 56 -21.90 -7.82 -12.00
N TYR A 57 -21.07 -7.63 -13.02
CA TYR A 57 -19.67 -7.27 -12.89
C TYR A 57 -19.45 -5.78 -13.13
N TYR A 58 -18.42 -5.24 -12.49
CA TYR A 58 -18.08 -3.83 -12.58
C TYR A 58 -16.59 -3.68 -12.93
N LEU A 59 -16.31 -2.86 -13.93
CA LEU A 59 -14.97 -2.42 -14.24
C LEU A 59 -14.79 -0.99 -13.74
N VAL A 60 -13.72 -0.77 -13.01
CA VAL A 60 -13.34 0.55 -12.52
C VAL A 60 -11.94 0.87 -13.05
N SER A 61 -11.80 2.06 -13.66
CA SER A 61 -10.47 2.55 -14.03
C SER A 61 -9.62 2.74 -12.80
N TYR A 62 -8.45 2.11 -12.78
CA TYR A 62 -7.50 2.20 -11.68
C TYR A 62 -6.13 2.62 -12.20
N VAL A 63 -5.56 3.65 -11.59
CA VAL A 63 -4.20 4.12 -11.90
C VAL A 63 -3.26 3.66 -10.79
N PRO A 64 -2.11 3.08 -11.13
CA PRO A 64 -1.09 2.78 -10.15
C PRO A 64 -0.71 4.05 -9.38
N SER A 65 -0.70 3.96 -8.06
CA SER A 65 -0.28 5.02 -7.16
C SER A 65 0.51 4.45 -5.98
N TYR A 66 1.17 5.31 -5.24
CA TYR A 66 1.86 4.92 -4.02
C TYR A 66 1.22 5.61 -2.82
N ALA A 67 1.17 4.91 -1.71
CA ALA A 67 0.61 5.40 -0.46
C ALA A 67 1.69 5.85 0.54
N ALA A 68 2.91 5.36 0.38
CA ALA A 68 4.04 5.66 1.26
C ALA A 68 5.37 5.34 0.59
N THR A 69 6.44 5.95 1.08
CA THR A 69 7.82 5.60 0.73
C THR A 69 8.47 4.85 1.88
N MET A 70 9.21 3.79 1.56
CA MET A 70 10.00 3.05 2.55
C MET A 70 11.43 3.58 2.56
N GLY A 71 11.85 4.17 3.68
CA GLY A 71 13.17 4.80 3.80
C GLY A 71 13.07 6.16 4.47
N GLY A 72 13.83 7.13 3.99
CA GLY A 72 13.86 8.48 4.51
C GLY A 72 14.99 8.75 5.48
N LEU A 73 14.84 9.81 6.28
CA LEU A 73 15.86 10.26 7.23
C LEU A 73 16.05 9.23 8.35
N LYS A 74 17.29 9.05 8.75
CA LYS A 74 17.65 8.28 9.94
C LYS A 74 17.60 9.19 11.16
N THR A 75 16.93 8.74 12.22
CA THR A 75 16.82 9.48 13.47
C THR A 75 17.27 8.63 14.65
N ASP A 76 17.65 9.27 15.74
CA ASP A 76 17.86 8.63 17.05
C ASP A 76 16.52 8.45 17.80
N SER A 77 16.61 7.98 19.06
CA SER A 77 15.45 7.76 19.93
C SER A 77 14.67 9.03 20.29
N ASP A 78 15.31 10.19 20.20
CA ASP A 78 14.72 11.51 20.47
C ASP A 78 14.23 12.21 19.20
N CYS A 79 14.17 11.46 18.08
CA CYS A 79 13.78 11.95 16.77
C CYS A 79 14.71 13.01 16.17
N ARG A 80 15.94 13.15 16.67
CA ARG A 80 16.96 13.99 16.05
C ARG A 80 17.48 13.29 14.79
N VAL A 81 17.62 14.03 13.72
CA VAL A 81 18.21 13.51 12.49
C VAL A 81 19.69 13.25 12.74
N VAL A 82 20.18 12.09 12.30
CA VAL A 82 21.59 11.72 12.44
C VAL A 82 22.29 11.67 11.09
N ASP A 83 23.59 12.01 11.09
CA ASP A 83 24.47 11.87 9.95
C ASP A 83 24.83 10.39 9.67
N ASP A 84 25.64 10.13 8.67
CA ASP A 84 26.07 8.77 8.31
C ASP A 84 26.95 8.11 9.39
N ALA A 85 27.61 8.90 10.23
CA ALA A 85 28.39 8.43 11.37
C ALA A 85 27.53 8.14 12.61
N GLY A 86 26.25 8.54 12.59
CA GLY A 86 25.30 8.36 13.68
C GLY A 86 25.26 9.54 14.68
N ASN A 87 25.91 10.66 14.38
CA ASN A 87 25.86 11.85 15.21
C ASN A 87 24.61 12.67 14.93
N ALA A 88 23.95 13.17 15.97
CA ALA A 88 22.80 14.03 15.83
C ALA A 88 23.19 15.36 15.16
N ILE A 89 22.39 15.78 14.18
CA ILE A 89 22.50 17.10 13.55
C ILE A 89 21.79 18.10 14.47
N GLU A 90 22.52 19.07 14.96
CA GLU A 90 22.00 20.07 15.88
C GLU A 90 20.85 20.87 15.27
N GLY A 91 19.78 21.06 16.03
CA GLY A 91 18.61 21.83 15.63
C GLY A 91 17.71 21.13 14.59
N LEU A 92 17.94 19.84 14.29
CA LEU A 92 17.17 19.13 13.25
C LEU A 92 16.48 17.88 13.81
N TRP A 93 15.15 17.89 13.79
CA TRP A 93 14.31 16.75 14.13
C TRP A 93 13.46 16.35 12.94
N ALA A 94 13.10 15.08 12.85
CA ALA A 94 12.21 14.56 11.83
C ALA A 94 11.29 13.49 12.40
N ILE A 95 10.01 13.54 11.99
CA ILE A 95 8.97 12.58 12.39
C ILE A 95 8.07 12.24 11.21
N GLY A 96 7.25 11.21 11.38
CA GLY A 96 6.25 10.82 10.40
C GLY A 96 6.85 10.09 9.19
N GLU A 97 6.23 10.25 8.04
CA GLU A 97 6.56 9.46 6.85
C GLU A 97 8.01 9.62 6.38
N ILE A 98 8.59 10.79 6.54
CA ILE A 98 9.99 11.05 6.17
C ILE A 98 11.00 10.21 6.98
N THR A 99 10.56 9.59 8.07
CA THR A 99 11.38 8.75 8.94
C THR A 99 10.94 7.29 8.94
N HIS A 100 10.18 6.84 7.96
CA HIS A 100 9.62 5.49 7.90
C HIS A 100 10.66 4.36 7.82
N ARG A 101 11.93 4.68 7.64
CA ARG A 101 13.02 3.71 7.63
C ARG A 101 13.05 2.81 8.88
N PHE A 102 12.68 3.32 10.04
CA PHE A 102 12.65 2.53 11.27
C PHE A 102 11.41 1.62 11.36
N MET A 103 10.28 2.02 10.74
CA MET A 103 9.04 1.25 10.75
C MET A 103 8.95 0.21 9.64
N TYR A 104 9.43 0.57 8.45
CA TYR A 104 9.26 -0.22 7.23
C TYR A 104 10.62 -0.68 6.72
N ASN A 105 11.13 -1.75 7.30
CA ASN A 105 12.42 -2.29 6.86
C ASN A 105 12.30 -2.96 5.49
N ARG A 106 11.36 -3.90 5.33
CA ARG A 106 11.17 -4.68 4.09
C ARG A 106 9.72 -4.79 3.64
N SER A 107 8.78 -4.41 4.46
CA SER A 107 7.36 -4.47 4.15
C SER A 107 6.60 -3.32 4.78
N PHE A 108 5.56 -2.89 4.07
CA PHE A 108 4.68 -1.83 4.53
C PHE A 108 3.71 -2.36 5.60
N VAL A 109 3.72 -1.74 6.77
CA VAL A 109 2.77 -2.02 7.85
C VAL A 109 1.59 -1.07 7.74
N ARG A 110 0.42 -1.60 7.40
CA ARG A 110 -0.79 -0.80 7.21
C ARG A 110 -1.31 -0.22 8.53
N HIS A 111 -1.99 0.91 8.43
CA HIS A 111 -2.81 1.54 9.49
C HIS A 111 -2.05 2.12 10.69
N CYS A 112 -0.73 2.20 10.66
CA CYS A 112 0.05 2.73 11.79
C CYS A 112 0.70 4.10 11.56
N SER A 113 0.81 4.57 10.31
CA SER A 113 1.52 5.82 9.98
C SER A 113 1.02 7.03 10.75
N ASN A 114 -0.31 7.23 10.79
CA ASN A 114 -0.91 8.37 11.49
C ASN A 114 -0.71 8.28 13.01
N SER A 115 -0.90 7.09 13.59
CA SER A 115 -0.72 6.87 15.03
C SER A 115 0.73 7.14 15.45
N VAL A 116 1.69 6.65 14.65
CA VAL A 116 3.11 6.89 14.89
C VAL A 116 3.45 8.37 14.71
N GLY A 117 3.00 9.01 13.63
CA GLY A 117 3.26 10.43 13.38
C GLY A 117 2.74 11.31 14.52
N LEU A 118 1.54 11.07 15.02
CA LEU A 118 0.96 11.82 16.13
C LEU A 118 1.70 11.56 17.45
N SER A 119 2.01 10.30 17.77
CA SER A 119 2.73 9.95 18.99
C SER A 119 4.15 10.51 19.01
N MET A 120 4.88 10.35 17.90
CA MET A 120 6.24 10.88 17.76
C MET A 120 6.24 12.41 17.77
N GLY A 121 5.23 13.06 17.16
CA GLY A 121 5.08 14.51 17.19
C GLY A 121 4.96 15.06 18.60
N ARG A 122 4.18 14.41 19.45
CA ARG A 122 4.06 14.79 20.85
C ARG A 122 5.39 14.63 21.62
N LEU A 123 6.00 13.45 21.52
CA LEU A 123 7.25 13.14 22.21
C LEU A 123 8.40 14.05 21.78
N THR A 124 8.51 14.30 20.48
CA THR A 124 9.52 15.20 19.92
C THR A 124 9.29 16.64 20.37
N GLY A 125 8.03 17.10 20.40
CA GLY A 125 7.70 18.43 20.92
C GLY A 125 8.10 18.62 22.39
N GLU A 126 7.85 17.58 23.22
CA GLU A 126 8.28 17.58 24.64
C GLU A 126 9.82 17.58 24.78
N ALA A 127 10.54 16.85 23.89
CA ALA A 127 12.01 16.84 23.89
C ALA A 127 12.58 18.21 23.49
N ILE A 128 12.10 18.79 22.39
CA ILE A 128 12.54 20.12 21.93
C ILE A 128 12.30 21.18 23.02
N ALA A 129 11.15 21.15 23.67
CA ALA A 129 10.84 22.11 24.73
C ALA A 129 11.81 22.01 25.92
N LYS A 130 12.32 20.82 26.21
CA LYS A 130 13.34 20.61 27.25
C LYS A 130 14.73 21.10 26.81
N ASP A 131 15.08 20.90 25.54
CA ASP A 131 16.39 21.32 25.01
C ASP A 131 16.51 22.83 24.88
N LEU A 132 15.38 23.56 24.77
CA LEU A 132 15.32 25.02 24.65
C LEU A 132 15.11 25.74 26.00
N ALA A 133 14.87 25.02 27.08
CA ALA A 133 14.65 25.60 28.42
C ALA A 133 15.92 25.72 29.22
#